data_dc669235547ff9f51d7a2152f9cae65c
#
_entry.id   dc669235547ff9f51d7a2152f9cae65c
#
_cell.length_a   1.000
_cell.length_b   1.000
_cell.length_c   1.000
_cell.angle_alpha   90.00
_cell.angle_beta   90.00
_cell.angle_gamma   90.00
#
_symmetry.space_group_name_H-M   'P 1'
#
loop_
_entity.id
_entity.type
_entity.pdbx_description
1 polymer ?
#
loop_
_entity_poly.entity_id
_entity_poly.type
_entity_poly.pdbx_seq_one_letter_code
_entity_poly.pdbx_strand_id
1 'polypeptide(L)'
;GTYYIYGSGWANLANQHLGTSIGAEITGGPVQNVSMVQLGEHDFGMVTMGPALDALEGNSPLLPNDPHSDVRAMFPMYQTALHIVSLTSSGIDSVADLEGKRVGVGPAGGTNDEYHPKLFEELGYNVETLQGGASDQAGQLQDNLIDAFAFGAGLPIAAFSQLEAQADVN
;
A
#
# COMPACT_ATOMS: atom_id res chain seq x y z
N GLY A 1 0.91 -1.83 8.88
CA GLY A 1 0.63 -2.60 7.68
C GLY A 1 1.56 -3.80 7.53
N THR A 2 1.40 -4.59 6.47
CA THR A 2 2.13 -5.85 6.23
C THR A 2 3.65 -5.66 6.19
N TYR A 3 4.13 -4.54 5.67
CA TYR A 3 5.56 -4.21 5.66
C TYR A 3 6.17 -4.16 7.05
N TYR A 4 5.48 -3.54 8.00
CA TYR A 4 5.98 -3.45 9.36
C TYR A 4 6.09 -4.83 10.02
N ILE A 5 5.10 -5.70 9.81
CA ILE A 5 5.11 -7.08 10.36
C ILE A 5 6.28 -7.86 9.75
N TYR A 6 6.42 -7.83 8.44
CA TYR A 6 7.50 -8.52 7.73
C TYR A 6 8.88 -7.96 8.13
N GLY A 7 9.02 -6.63 8.16
CA GLY A 7 10.25 -5.94 8.54
C GLY A 7 10.68 -6.23 9.98
N SER A 8 9.74 -6.26 10.90
CA SER A 8 10.02 -6.63 12.30
C SER A 8 10.50 -8.07 12.41
N GLY A 9 9.88 -9.00 11.66
CA GLY A 9 10.32 -10.40 11.61
C GLY A 9 11.72 -10.54 11.01
N TRP A 10 11.98 -9.85 9.90
CA TRP A 10 13.30 -9.85 9.25
C TRP A 10 14.37 -9.24 10.17
N ALA A 11 14.11 -8.10 10.79
CA ALA A 11 15.01 -7.45 11.73
C ALA A 11 15.37 -8.37 12.91
N ASN A 12 14.34 -9.05 13.46
CA ASN A 12 14.55 -10.01 14.56
C ASN A 12 15.47 -11.18 14.14
N LEU A 13 15.23 -11.77 12.96
CA LEU A 13 16.10 -12.83 12.43
C LEU A 13 17.52 -12.35 12.18
N ALA A 14 17.71 -11.16 11.59
CA ALA A 14 19.03 -10.58 11.37
C ALA A 14 19.77 -10.36 12.69
N ASN A 15 19.10 -9.81 13.70
CA ASN A 15 19.68 -9.59 15.02
C ASN A 15 20.11 -10.90 15.69
N GLN A 16 19.27 -11.96 15.56
CA GLN A 16 19.60 -13.27 16.14
C GLN A 16 20.78 -13.97 15.47
N HIS A 17 20.88 -13.88 14.15
CA HIS A 17 21.83 -14.67 13.37
C HIS A 17 23.10 -13.91 12.97
N LEU A 18 23.04 -12.59 12.87
CA LEU A 18 24.14 -11.76 12.40
C LEU A 18 24.72 -10.86 13.50
N GLY A 19 24.12 -10.85 14.71
CA GLY A 19 24.57 -10.02 15.81
C GLY A 19 24.40 -8.51 15.56
N THR A 20 23.44 -8.15 14.71
CA THR A 20 23.10 -6.74 14.39
C THR A 20 22.16 -6.15 15.45
N SER A 21 21.86 -4.86 15.33
CA SER A 21 20.86 -4.16 16.15
C SER A 21 19.94 -3.37 15.22
N ILE A 22 19.12 -4.09 14.47
CA ILE A 22 18.17 -3.52 13.49
C ILE A 22 16.81 -3.33 14.17
N GLY A 23 16.26 -2.12 14.07
CA GLY A 23 14.87 -1.78 14.45
C GLY A 23 13.97 -1.71 13.23
N ALA A 24 12.66 -1.77 13.45
CA ALA A 24 11.66 -1.54 12.43
C ALA A 24 10.77 -0.37 12.82
N GLU A 25 10.54 0.56 11.90
CA GLU A 25 9.72 1.74 12.08
C GLU A 25 8.49 1.71 11.17
N ILE A 26 7.41 2.37 11.61
CA ILE A 26 6.21 2.56 10.82
C ILE A 26 6.34 3.86 10.04
N THR A 27 6.11 3.78 8.73
CA THR A 27 6.12 4.91 7.81
C THR A 27 4.79 5.01 7.06
N GLY A 28 4.63 6.01 6.21
CA GLY A 28 3.49 6.14 5.29
C GLY A 28 3.45 5.05 4.23
N GLY A 29 4.61 4.45 3.89
CA GLY A 29 4.66 3.36 2.92
C GLY A 29 5.86 3.42 1.96
N PRO A 30 5.79 2.69 0.83
CA PRO A 30 6.93 2.44 -0.05
C PRO A 30 7.54 3.71 -0.67
N VAL A 31 6.74 4.72 -1.00
CA VAL A 31 7.25 5.99 -1.54
C VAL A 31 8.13 6.70 -0.51
N GLN A 32 7.66 6.78 0.73
CA GLN A 32 8.45 7.36 1.82
C GLN A 32 9.67 6.50 2.13
N ASN A 33 9.53 5.18 2.18
CA ASN A 33 10.63 4.26 2.50
C ASN A 33 11.82 4.42 1.57
N VAL A 34 11.59 4.44 0.26
CA VAL A 34 12.68 4.56 -0.72
C VAL A 34 13.36 5.93 -0.66
N SER A 35 12.58 6.99 -0.40
CA SER A 35 13.13 8.35 -0.23
C SER A 35 13.96 8.48 1.05
N MET A 36 13.54 7.89 2.16
CA MET A 36 14.32 7.90 3.42
C MET A 36 15.64 7.14 3.29
N VAL A 37 15.67 6.05 2.50
CA VAL A 37 16.92 5.36 2.19
C VAL A 37 17.84 6.23 1.32
N GLN A 38 17.33 6.92 0.32
CA GLN A 38 18.11 7.85 -0.52
C GLN A 38 18.73 8.98 0.31
N LEU A 39 17.98 9.51 1.29
CA LEU A 39 18.44 10.57 2.19
C LEU A 39 19.39 10.09 3.29
N GLY A 40 19.59 8.78 3.43
CA GLY A 40 20.41 8.20 4.49
C GLY A 40 19.75 8.25 5.89
N GLU A 41 18.45 8.49 5.95
CA GLU A 41 17.68 8.47 7.19
C GLU A 41 17.37 7.05 7.65
N HIS A 42 17.26 6.12 6.71
CA HIS A 42 17.10 4.68 6.95
C HIS A 42 18.15 3.89 6.16
N ASP A 43 18.65 2.79 6.77
CA ASP A 43 19.57 1.87 6.08
C ASP A 43 18.86 0.95 5.11
N PHE A 44 17.59 0.61 5.39
CA PHE A 44 16.76 -0.32 4.60
C PHE A 44 15.35 0.22 4.47
N GLY A 45 14.72 -0.07 3.33
CA GLY A 45 13.34 0.29 3.06
C GLY A 45 12.61 -0.80 2.27
N MET A 46 11.39 -1.12 2.67
CA MET A 46 10.54 -2.02 1.91
C MET A 46 9.76 -1.24 0.87
N VAL A 47 9.84 -1.64 -0.38
CA VAL A 47 9.26 -0.92 -1.51
C VAL A 47 8.62 -1.88 -2.51
N THR A 48 7.53 -1.49 -3.14
CA THR A 48 7.00 -2.16 -4.33
C THR A 48 7.72 -1.69 -5.58
N MET A 49 7.67 -2.48 -6.64
CA MET A 49 8.43 -2.24 -7.89
C MET A 49 8.11 -0.89 -8.54
N GLY A 50 6.83 -0.47 -8.53
CA GLY A 50 6.41 0.79 -9.12
C GLY A 50 7.07 2.00 -8.45
N PRO A 51 6.83 2.27 -7.14
CA PRO A 51 7.50 3.33 -6.41
C PRO A 51 9.04 3.26 -6.46
N ALA A 52 9.62 2.05 -6.55
CA ALA A 52 11.06 1.91 -6.73
C ALA A 52 11.53 2.41 -8.10
N LEU A 53 10.78 2.10 -9.16
CA LEU A 53 11.09 2.60 -10.51
C LEU A 53 10.92 4.11 -10.60
N ASP A 54 9.81 4.64 -10.11
CA ASP A 54 9.56 6.09 -10.07
C ASP A 54 10.68 6.82 -9.32
N ALA A 55 11.15 6.27 -8.21
CA ALA A 55 12.28 6.82 -7.45
C ALA A 55 13.58 6.81 -8.25
N LEU A 56 13.91 5.69 -8.91
CA LEU A 56 15.12 5.58 -9.74
C LEU A 56 15.12 6.55 -10.94
N GLU A 57 13.94 6.82 -11.50
CA GLU A 57 13.76 7.74 -12.63
C GLU A 57 13.62 9.21 -12.21
N GLY A 58 13.57 9.50 -10.92
CA GLY A 58 13.37 10.86 -10.40
C GLY A 58 11.93 11.34 -10.43
N ASN A 59 10.98 10.41 -10.55
CA ASN A 59 9.55 10.67 -10.58
C ASN A 59 8.87 10.51 -9.20
N SER A 60 9.66 10.26 -8.13
CA SER A 60 9.11 10.14 -6.79
C SER A 60 8.40 11.43 -6.35
N PRO A 61 7.15 11.38 -5.89
CA PRO A 61 6.41 12.58 -5.47
C PRO A 61 7.03 13.28 -4.25
N LEU A 62 7.82 12.56 -3.42
CA LEU A 62 8.48 13.15 -2.26
C LEU A 62 9.82 13.82 -2.59
N LEU A 63 10.52 13.36 -3.62
CA LEU A 63 11.78 13.93 -4.11
C LEU A 63 11.70 14.05 -5.64
N PRO A 64 10.89 14.99 -6.16
CA PRO A 64 10.70 15.14 -7.59
C PRO A 64 11.97 15.67 -8.27
N ASN A 65 12.28 15.15 -9.45
CA ASN A 65 13.48 15.44 -10.24
C ASN A 65 14.81 15.07 -9.56
N ASP A 66 14.76 14.17 -8.57
CA ASP A 66 15.93 13.63 -7.87
C ASP A 66 15.99 12.10 -8.03
N PRO A 67 16.68 11.57 -9.04
CA PRO A 67 16.85 10.15 -9.22
C PRO A 67 17.56 9.51 -8.01
N HIS A 68 16.94 8.49 -7.41
CA HIS A 68 17.46 7.83 -6.21
C HIS A 68 18.61 6.88 -6.58
N SER A 69 19.75 7.47 -7.02
CA SER A 69 20.90 6.74 -7.58
C SER A 69 21.69 5.92 -6.57
N ASP A 70 21.52 6.17 -5.28
CA ASP A 70 22.27 5.49 -4.20
C ASP A 70 21.50 4.27 -3.66
N VAL A 71 20.22 4.14 -3.97
CA VAL A 71 19.40 2.99 -3.56
C VAL A 71 19.80 1.74 -4.32
N ARG A 72 19.83 0.60 -3.65
CA ARG A 72 20.13 -0.73 -4.22
C ARG A 72 19.10 -1.76 -3.79
N ALA A 73 18.64 -2.60 -4.73
CA ALA A 73 17.79 -3.74 -4.41
C ALA A 73 18.64 -4.83 -3.74
N MET A 74 18.14 -5.37 -2.64
CA MET A 74 18.80 -6.45 -1.90
C MET A 74 18.22 -7.82 -2.24
N PHE A 75 16.93 -8.01 -2.04
CA PHE A 75 16.23 -9.27 -2.30
C PHE A 75 14.73 -9.03 -2.50
N PRO A 76 14.03 -9.95 -3.21
CA PRO A 76 12.58 -9.88 -3.32
C PRO A 76 11.91 -10.29 -2.02
N MET A 77 10.76 -9.66 -1.73
CA MET A 77 9.91 -10.05 -0.61
C MET A 77 8.77 -10.97 -1.10
N TYR A 78 7.54 -10.61 -0.84
CA TYR A 78 6.32 -11.29 -1.25
C TYR A 78 5.65 -10.54 -2.40
N GLN A 79 4.74 -11.22 -3.09
CA GLN A 79 3.90 -10.58 -4.11
C GLN A 79 2.85 -9.69 -3.45
N THR A 80 2.63 -8.51 -4.04
CA THR A 80 1.56 -7.60 -3.65
C THR A 80 0.38 -7.81 -4.58
N ALA A 81 -0.61 -8.55 -4.12
CA ALA A 81 -1.86 -8.74 -4.86
C ALA A 81 -2.77 -7.52 -4.65
N LEU A 82 -3.29 -6.96 -5.73
CA LEU A 82 -4.25 -5.85 -5.71
C LEU A 82 -5.68 -6.42 -5.63
N HIS A 83 -6.47 -5.86 -4.72
CA HIS A 83 -7.87 -6.21 -4.53
C HIS A 83 -8.72 -4.95 -4.51
N ILE A 84 -9.93 -5.05 -5.01
CA ILE A 84 -10.99 -4.07 -4.79
C ILE A 84 -12.15 -4.84 -4.17
N VAL A 85 -12.57 -4.44 -3.00
CA VAL A 85 -13.62 -5.09 -2.22
C VAL A 85 -14.78 -4.13 -2.03
N SER A 86 -16.00 -4.62 -2.25
CA SER A 86 -17.25 -3.91 -1.98
C SER A 86 -18.18 -4.78 -1.12
N LEU A 87 -19.18 -4.18 -0.50
CA LEU A 87 -20.26 -4.98 0.11
C LEU A 87 -21.14 -5.56 -0.98
N THR A 88 -21.53 -6.83 -0.87
CA THR A 88 -22.46 -7.48 -1.81
C THR A 88 -23.77 -6.69 -1.97
N SER A 89 -24.22 -6.05 -0.89
CA SER A 89 -25.42 -5.20 -0.91
C SER A 89 -25.27 -3.90 -1.70
N SER A 90 -24.04 -3.49 -2.05
CA SER A 90 -23.79 -2.24 -2.80
C SER A 90 -24.13 -2.33 -4.28
N GLY A 91 -24.18 -3.55 -4.85
CA GLY A 91 -24.34 -3.80 -6.27
C GLY A 91 -23.14 -3.39 -7.12
N ILE A 92 -21.95 -3.26 -6.51
CA ILE A 92 -20.67 -3.03 -7.20
C ILE A 92 -20.07 -4.40 -7.49
N ASP A 93 -20.11 -4.84 -8.73
CA ASP A 93 -19.66 -6.15 -9.17
C ASP A 93 -18.43 -6.06 -10.09
N SER A 94 -18.11 -4.87 -10.55
CA SER A 94 -16.99 -4.61 -11.46
C SER A 94 -16.31 -3.27 -11.21
N VAL A 95 -15.10 -3.08 -11.76
CA VAL A 95 -14.38 -1.81 -11.69
C VAL A 95 -15.17 -0.67 -12.36
N ALA A 96 -15.98 -0.97 -13.38
CA ALA A 96 -16.81 0.02 -14.07
C ALA A 96 -17.90 0.62 -13.15
N ASP A 97 -18.35 -0.14 -12.15
CA ASP A 97 -19.37 0.31 -11.19
C ASP A 97 -18.82 1.30 -10.16
N LEU A 98 -17.51 1.53 -10.19
CA LEU A 98 -16.83 2.51 -9.31
C LEU A 98 -16.96 3.95 -9.82
N GLU A 99 -17.49 4.19 -11.04
CA GLU A 99 -17.72 5.55 -11.54
C GLU A 99 -18.56 6.38 -10.56
N GLY A 100 -18.02 7.52 -10.15
CA GLY A 100 -18.63 8.42 -9.17
C GLY A 100 -18.72 7.89 -7.74
N LYS A 101 -18.01 6.80 -7.40
CA LYS A 101 -18.00 6.19 -6.07
C LYS A 101 -16.83 6.69 -5.22
N ARG A 102 -17.00 6.55 -3.90
CA ARG A 102 -15.97 6.82 -2.89
C ARG A 102 -15.20 5.53 -2.63
N VAL A 103 -13.91 5.54 -2.95
CA VAL A 103 -13.05 4.35 -2.84
C VAL A 103 -11.88 4.63 -1.90
N GLY A 104 -11.78 3.84 -0.84
CA GLY A 104 -10.60 3.84 0.03
C GLY A 104 -9.38 3.30 -0.71
N VAL A 105 -8.24 3.99 -0.61
CA VAL A 105 -6.99 3.61 -1.31
C VAL A 105 -5.79 3.44 -0.37
N GLY A 106 -6.06 3.18 0.90
CA GLY A 106 -4.99 3.00 1.90
C GLY A 106 -4.36 4.32 2.36
N PRO A 107 -3.27 4.24 3.12
CA PRO A 107 -2.62 5.42 3.69
C PRO A 107 -1.88 6.23 2.63
N ALA A 108 -1.80 7.55 2.87
CA ALA A 108 -1.04 8.48 2.05
C ALA A 108 0.42 8.03 1.87
N GLY A 109 0.94 8.11 0.64
CA GLY A 109 2.29 7.65 0.27
C GLY A 109 2.45 6.13 0.20
N GLY A 110 1.34 5.39 0.33
CA GLY A 110 1.29 3.95 0.09
C GLY A 110 1.19 3.61 -1.40
N THR A 111 1.53 2.38 -1.77
CA THR A 111 1.40 1.88 -3.16
C THR A 111 -0.02 2.07 -3.69
N ASN A 112 -1.01 1.84 -2.85
CA ASN A 112 -2.41 1.89 -3.25
C ASN A 112 -2.89 3.32 -3.52
N ASP A 113 -2.46 4.27 -2.69
CA ASP A 113 -2.70 5.71 -2.88
C ASP A 113 -2.06 6.25 -4.16
N GLU A 114 -0.90 5.71 -4.54
CA GLU A 114 -0.18 6.13 -5.75
C GLU A 114 -0.77 5.52 -7.03
N TYR A 115 -1.16 4.24 -7.01
CA TYR A 115 -1.46 3.50 -8.24
C TYR A 115 -2.95 3.30 -8.51
N HIS A 116 -3.83 3.20 -7.52
CA HIS A 116 -5.26 3.05 -7.80
C HIS A 116 -5.88 4.29 -8.47
N PRO A 117 -5.57 5.54 -8.05
CA PRO A 117 -6.06 6.71 -8.78
C PRO A 117 -5.61 6.72 -10.24
N LYS A 118 -4.33 6.40 -10.51
CA LYS A 118 -3.81 6.31 -11.89
C LYS A 118 -4.52 5.21 -12.69
N LEU A 119 -4.78 4.05 -12.07
CA LEU A 119 -5.52 2.96 -12.71
C LEU A 119 -6.93 3.40 -13.10
N PHE A 120 -7.66 4.08 -12.22
CA PHE A 120 -9.01 4.55 -12.50
C PHE A 120 -9.02 5.60 -13.62
N GLU A 121 -8.05 6.52 -13.60
CA GLU A 121 -7.87 7.52 -14.65
C GLU A 121 -7.57 6.88 -16.02
N GLU A 122 -6.66 5.91 -16.09
CA GLU A 122 -6.32 5.17 -17.32
C GLU A 122 -7.50 4.37 -17.86
N LEU A 123 -8.38 3.88 -16.98
CA LEU A 123 -9.61 3.20 -17.37
C LEU A 123 -10.74 4.17 -17.74
N GLY A 124 -10.53 5.47 -17.55
CA GLY A 124 -11.51 6.52 -17.87
C GLY A 124 -12.62 6.66 -16.82
N TYR A 125 -12.42 6.20 -15.60
CA TYR A 125 -13.39 6.30 -14.51
C TYR A 125 -13.04 7.44 -13.57
N ASN A 126 -14.05 8.27 -13.26
CA ASN A 126 -13.95 9.34 -12.26
C ASN A 126 -14.32 8.78 -10.88
N VAL A 127 -13.34 8.45 -10.07
CA VAL A 127 -13.49 7.85 -8.75
C VAL A 127 -13.01 8.82 -7.68
N GLU A 128 -13.80 9.02 -6.63
CA GLU A 128 -13.38 9.79 -5.46
C GLU A 128 -12.51 8.91 -4.55
N THR A 129 -11.20 9.12 -4.55
CA THR A 129 -10.27 8.32 -3.73
C THR A 129 -10.08 8.93 -2.35
N LEU A 130 -10.10 8.10 -1.32
CA LEU A 130 -9.99 8.49 0.09
C LEU A 130 -8.83 7.76 0.76
N GLN A 131 -7.99 8.50 1.46
CA GLN A 131 -6.83 7.97 2.17
C GLN A 131 -7.21 7.55 3.60
N GLY A 132 -6.57 6.50 4.11
CA GLY A 132 -6.79 6.04 5.49
C GLY A 132 -6.08 4.73 5.80
N GLY A 133 -6.00 4.38 7.08
CA GLY A 133 -5.46 3.10 7.52
C GLY A 133 -6.31 1.93 6.99
N ALA A 134 -5.68 0.78 6.68
CA ALA A 134 -6.42 -0.35 6.10
C ALA A 134 -7.57 -0.85 6.99
N SER A 135 -7.35 -0.94 8.30
CA SER A 135 -8.40 -1.37 9.23
C SER A 135 -9.53 -0.33 9.36
N ASP A 136 -9.16 0.97 9.33
CA ASP A 136 -10.13 2.05 9.40
C ASP A 136 -11.01 2.06 8.14
N GLN A 137 -10.42 1.87 6.96
CA GLN A 137 -11.16 1.82 5.70
C GLN A 137 -12.04 0.58 5.56
N ALA A 138 -11.62 -0.57 6.10
CA ALA A 138 -12.50 -1.73 6.21
C ALA A 138 -13.73 -1.43 7.10
N GLY A 139 -13.56 -0.74 8.21
CA GLY A 139 -14.66 -0.25 9.04
C GLY A 139 -15.54 0.78 8.32
N GLN A 140 -14.94 1.74 7.61
CA GLN A 140 -15.68 2.73 6.82
C GLN A 140 -16.52 2.08 5.70
N LEU A 141 -16.00 1.01 5.07
CA LEU A 141 -16.77 0.25 4.09
C LEU A 141 -17.97 -0.45 4.74
N GLN A 142 -17.78 -1.07 5.90
CA GLN A 142 -18.84 -1.71 6.66
C GLN A 142 -19.94 -0.71 7.08
N ASP A 143 -19.54 0.51 7.44
CA ASP A 143 -20.43 1.60 7.84
C ASP A 143 -21.02 2.39 6.64
N ASN A 144 -20.74 1.99 5.39
CA ASN A 144 -21.13 2.67 4.15
C ASN A 144 -20.62 4.13 4.05
N LEU A 145 -19.52 4.46 4.70
CA LEU A 145 -18.85 5.76 4.58
C LEU A 145 -18.00 5.84 3.30
N ILE A 146 -17.53 4.69 2.82
CA ILE A 146 -16.96 4.49 1.48
C ILE A 146 -17.74 3.39 0.76
N ASP A 147 -17.69 3.37 -0.57
CA ASP A 147 -18.48 2.46 -1.39
C ASP A 147 -17.68 1.20 -1.79
N ALA A 148 -16.35 1.32 -1.85
CA ALA A 148 -15.42 0.21 -2.06
C ALA A 148 -14.08 0.50 -1.37
N PHE A 149 -13.27 -0.54 -1.20
CA PHE A 149 -11.92 -0.44 -0.65
C PHE A 149 -10.92 -1.15 -1.56
N ALA A 150 -10.05 -0.37 -2.20
CA ALA A 150 -8.98 -0.82 -3.07
C ALA A 150 -7.67 -0.91 -2.29
N PHE A 151 -7.13 -2.12 -2.14
CA PHE A 151 -5.92 -2.33 -1.35
C PHE A 151 -5.08 -3.48 -1.89
N GLY A 152 -3.76 -3.29 -1.90
CA GLY A 152 -2.80 -4.31 -2.25
C GLY A 152 -1.80 -4.52 -1.14
N ALA A 153 -1.61 -5.76 -0.77
CA ALA A 153 -0.63 -6.18 0.25
C ALA A 153 -0.25 -7.64 0.08
N GLY A 154 0.64 -8.15 0.92
CA GLY A 154 0.87 -9.59 1.06
C GLY A 154 -0.36 -10.30 1.62
N LEU A 155 -0.62 -11.50 1.14
CA LEU A 155 -1.76 -12.31 1.57
C LEU A 155 -1.44 -13.15 2.83
N PRO A 156 -2.44 -13.38 3.72
CA PRO A 156 -3.78 -12.79 3.70
C PRO A 156 -3.80 -11.33 4.13
N ILE A 157 -4.72 -10.52 3.58
CA ILE A 157 -4.92 -9.13 4.00
C ILE A 157 -5.83 -9.12 5.22
N ALA A 158 -5.27 -8.84 6.40
CA ALA A 158 -5.98 -8.92 7.68
C ALA A 158 -7.27 -8.07 7.73
N ALA A 159 -7.25 -6.87 7.13
CA ALA A 159 -8.42 -6.00 7.08
C ALA A 159 -9.56 -6.63 6.27
N PHE A 160 -9.26 -7.33 5.17
CA PHE A 160 -10.28 -8.03 4.38
C PHE A 160 -10.80 -9.27 5.10
N SER A 161 -9.92 -10.07 5.72
CA SER A 161 -10.35 -11.22 6.50
C SER A 161 -11.27 -10.84 7.67
N GLN A 162 -11.03 -9.68 8.29
CA GLN A 162 -11.91 -9.15 9.33
C GLN A 162 -13.27 -8.70 8.75
N LEU A 163 -13.25 -8.05 7.59
CA LEU A 163 -14.47 -7.60 6.91
C LEU A 163 -15.33 -8.79 6.47
N GLU A 164 -14.73 -9.82 5.83
CA GLU A 164 -15.41 -11.06 5.43
C GLU A 164 -16.06 -11.82 6.60
N ALA A 165 -15.46 -11.71 7.79
CA ALA A 165 -16.05 -12.32 8.99
C ALA A 165 -17.29 -11.57 9.53
N GLN A 166 -17.55 -10.36 9.06
CA GLN A 166 -18.58 -9.45 9.59
C GLN A 166 -19.63 -9.04 8.55
N ALA A 167 -19.32 -9.13 7.27
CA ALA A 167 -20.18 -8.71 6.18
C ALA A 167 -19.97 -9.57 4.91
N ASP A 168 -21.01 -9.69 4.09
CA ASP A 168 -20.90 -10.31 2.77
C ASP A 168 -20.23 -9.32 1.81
N VAL A 169 -19.13 -9.74 1.19
CA VAL A 169 -18.32 -8.92 0.28
C VAL A 169 -18.16 -9.57 -1.09
N ASN A 170 -17.95 -8.72 -2.10
CA ASN A 170 -17.57 -9.07 -3.47
C ASN A 170 -16.11 -8.76 -3.68
#